data_1161fd677a31fdcb30b09da18deb375e
#
_entry.id   1161fd677a31fdcb30b09da18deb375e
#
_cell.length_a   1.000
_cell.length_b   1.000
_cell.length_c   1.000
_cell.angle_alpha   90.00
_cell.angle_beta   90.00
_cell.angle_gamma   90.00
#
_symmetry.space_group_name_H-M   'P 1'
#
loop_
_entity.id
_entity.type
_entity.pdbx_description
1 polymer ?
#
loop_
_entity_poly.entity_id
_entity_poly.type
_entity_poly.pdbx_seq_one_letter_code
_entity_poly.pdbx_strand_id
1 'polypeptide(L)'
;MRITKQTISLLVVAAAVLALLAWLMWPRPKAVETIVISRAPAVRTLAVNGIVRPRLSVEVQSPVAGTLTALPLDVGDRVSKGALLARVDDAPQRAAISEAQASVLAQQAVLAQARRDLARFQALGEFVTRQRKEEARLAVEQGEQELRRRRAALVQAREVQQRYEVRAPFAGVIMERPVDPGQTILGTTVLYRLADLSAPQVAADVDETYAVNLKAGGEALISVPGRARPVPARIVFVEPRVDRLTGAREVRLSVADSMDDVPAGLTLSVNLVVAREPDAISIPRSAILQPDGDPRVRVVGADGEVSERSIRFVDWPAQTVTVTQGLEPGMRILADPEAAAPGARVRLRD
;
A
#
# COMPACT_ATOMS: atom_id res chain seq x y z
N MET A 1 -35.49 -88.03 -34.90
CA MET A 1 -35.27 -86.75 -35.52
C MET A 1 -33.74 -86.63 -35.77
N ARG A 2 -33.25 -86.86 -37.00
CA ARG A 2 -31.82 -86.78 -37.33
C ARG A 2 -31.44 -85.37 -37.56
N ILE A 3 -30.63 -84.81 -36.59
CA ILE A 3 -30.02 -83.49 -36.72
C ILE A 3 -28.98 -83.61 -37.80
N THR A 4 -29.18 -82.96 -38.93
CA THR A 4 -28.22 -83.02 -40.08
C THR A 4 -27.00 -82.19 -39.76
N LYS A 5 -25.84 -82.62 -40.23
CA LYS A 5 -24.52 -81.92 -40.01
C LYS A 5 -24.55 -80.45 -40.40
N GLN A 6 -25.46 -80.01 -41.24
CA GLN A 6 -25.70 -78.67 -41.71
C GLN A 6 -26.32 -77.78 -40.62
N THR A 7 -27.20 -78.28 -39.74
CA THR A 7 -27.83 -77.53 -38.67
C THR A 7 -26.87 -77.26 -37.51
N ILE A 8 -25.97 -78.21 -37.27
CA ILE A 8 -24.91 -78.05 -36.25
C ILE A 8 -23.87 -76.95 -36.68
N SER A 9 -23.54 -76.96 -37.99
CA SER A 9 -22.59 -75.93 -38.55
C SER A 9 -23.22 -74.55 -38.50
N LEU A 10 -24.52 -74.40 -38.74
CA LEU A 10 -25.19 -73.08 -38.66
C LEU A 10 -25.31 -72.55 -37.21
N LEU A 11 -25.54 -73.43 -36.25
CA LEU A 11 -25.58 -73.07 -34.82
C LEU A 11 -24.21 -72.64 -34.30
N VAL A 12 -23.10 -73.29 -34.72
CA VAL A 12 -21.73 -72.93 -34.37
C VAL A 12 -21.36 -71.56 -34.95
N VAL A 13 -21.69 -71.29 -36.21
CA VAL A 13 -21.46 -69.99 -36.83
C VAL A 13 -22.27 -68.90 -36.18
N ALA A 14 -23.56 -69.15 -35.82
CA ALA A 14 -24.39 -68.19 -35.09
C ALA A 14 -23.82 -67.87 -33.68
N ALA A 15 -23.36 -68.90 -32.96
CA ALA A 15 -22.72 -68.73 -31.65
C ALA A 15 -21.38 -67.95 -31.75
N ALA A 16 -20.59 -68.22 -32.82
CA ALA A 16 -19.34 -67.45 -33.05
C ALA A 16 -19.60 -66.00 -33.40
N VAL A 17 -20.65 -65.73 -34.20
CA VAL A 17 -21.06 -64.35 -34.53
C VAL A 17 -21.58 -63.61 -33.28
N LEU A 18 -22.39 -64.29 -32.45
CA LEU A 18 -22.85 -63.71 -31.17
C LEU A 18 -21.72 -63.45 -30.21
N ALA A 19 -20.75 -64.37 -30.11
CA ALA A 19 -19.55 -64.18 -29.30
C ALA A 19 -18.67 -63.00 -29.80
N LEU A 20 -18.55 -62.87 -31.13
CA LEU A 20 -17.81 -61.78 -31.78
C LEU A 20 -18.54 -60.43 -31.55
N LEU A 21 -19.86 -60.40 -31.67
CA LEU A 21 -20.64 -59.22 -31.39
C LEU A 21 -20.60 -58.84 -29.89
N ALA A 22 -20.67 -59.83 -29.00
CA ALA A 22 -20.50 -59.59 -27.57
C ALA A 22 -19.08 -59.07 -27.24
N TRP A 23 -18.02 -59.57 -27.89
CA TRP A 23 -16.64 -59.08 -27.75
C TRP A 23 -16.46 -57.69 -28.37
N LEU A 24 -17.12 -57.36 -29.47
CA LEU A 24 -17.11 -56.03 -30.11
C LEU A 24 -17.88 -54.98 -29.30
N MET A 25 -18.98 -55.43 -28.65
CA MET A 25 -19.78 -54.57 -27.75
C MET A 25 -19.25 -54.48 -26.32
N TRP A 26 -18.16 -55.21 -25.99
CA TRP A 26 -17.55 -55.12 -24.66
C TRP A 26 -16.98 -53.71 -24.46
N PRO A 27 -17.42 -52.97 -23.48
CA PRO A 27 -16.98 -51.58 -23.27
C PRO A 27 -15.47 -51.58 -23.02
N ARG A 28 -14.75 -51.00 -23.96
CA ARG A 28 -13.29 -50.84 -23.79
C ARG A 28 -13.06 -49.77 -22.74
N PRO A 29 -12.23 -50.01 -21.71
CA PRO A 29 -11.92 -49.01 -20.69
C PRO A 29 -11.32 -47.79 -21.36
N LYS A 30 -11.93 -46.62 -21.13
CA LYS A 30 -11.41 -45.33 -21.58
C LYS A 30 -10.11 -45.03 -20.87
N ALA A 31 -9.12 -44.55 -21.62
CA ALA A 31 -7.87 -44.00 -21.02
C ALA A 31 -8.22 -42.63 -20.42
N VAL A 32 -7.92 -42.45 -19.13
CA VAL A 32 -8.20 -41.23 -18.39
C VAL A 32 -6.92 -40.72 -17.71
N GLU A 33 -6.78 -39.41 -17.63
CA GLU A 33 -5.70 -38.78 -16.90
C GLU A 33 -6.01 -38.79 -15.41
N THR A 34 -5.03 -39.20 -14.60
CA THR A 34 -5.20 -39.32 -13.14
C THR A 34 -4.13 -38.53 -12.42
N ILE A 35 -4.50 -38.03 -11.26
CA ILE A 35 -3.62 -37.31 -10.34
C ILE A 35 -3.37 -38.22 -9.14
N VAL A 36 -2.09 -38.52 -8.86
CA VAL A 36 -1.71 -39.22 -7.65
C VAL A 36 -1.67 -38.23 -6.48
N ILE A 37 -2.42 -38.52 -5.46
CA ILE A 37 -2.46 -37.69 -4.25
C ILE A 37 -1.17 -37.86 -3.46
N SER A 38 -0.48 -36.77 -3.25
CA SER A 38 0.70 -36.70 -2.37
C SER A 38 0.57 -35.54 -1.41
N ARG A 39 1.27 -35.64 -0.30
CA ARG A 39 1.44 -34.51 0.60
C ARG A 39 2.62 -33.67 0.15
N ALA A 40 2.40 -32.39 0.03
CA ALA A 40 3.42 -31.43 -0.37
C ALA A 40 3.19 -30.10 0.35
N PRO A 41 4.23 -29.28 0.52
CA PRO A 41 4.05 -27.93 1.02
C PRO A 41 3.13 -27.14 0.11
N ALA A 42 2.04 -26.60 0.65
CA ALA A 42 1.11 -25.74 -0.07
C ALA A 42 1.21 -24.32 0.46
N VAL A 43 1.24 -23.35 -0.46
CA VAL A 43 1.22 -21.93 -0.16
C VAL A 43 -0.07 -21.35 -0.70
N ARG A 44 -0.93 -20.85 0.18
CA ARG A 44 -2.13 -20.14 -0.24
C ARG A 44 -1.78 -18.69 -0.48
N THR A 45 -2.00 -18.23 -1.69
CA THR A 45 -1.79 -16.84 -2.08
C THR A 45 -3.09 -16.20 -2.51
N LEU A 46 -3.24 -14.92 -2.22
CA LEU A 46 -4.33 -14.09 -2.70
C LEU A 46 -3.76 -13.06 -3.68
N ALA A 47 -4.23 -13.11 -4.93
CA ALA A 47 -3.88 -12.13 -5.92
C ALA A 47 -4.80 -10.91 -5.82
N VAL A 48 -4.22 -9.72 -5.64
CA VAL A 48 -4.93 -8.45 -5.58
C VAL A 48 -4.17 -7.39 -6.38
N ASN A 49 -4.85 -6.31 -6.74
CA ASN A 49 -4.20 -5.15 -7.32
C ASN A 49 -3.71 -4.23 -6.21
N GLY A 50 -2.50 -3.72 -6.36
CA GLY A 50 -1.93 -2.72 -5.48
C GLY A 50 -1.50 -1.48 -6.25
N ILE A 51 -1.46 -0.34 -5.59
CA ILE A 51 -1.04 0.94 -6.16
C ILE A 51 0.21 1.42 -5.44
N VAL A 52 1.21 1.84 -6.21
CA VAL A 52 2.43 2.44 -5.63
C VAL A 52 2.09 3.79 -5.04
N ARG A 53 2.36 3.96 -3.75
CA ARG A 53 2.18 5.21 -3.02
C ARG A 53 3.50 5.72 -2.45
N PRO A 54 3.73 7.03 -2.44
CA PRO A 54 4.87 7.59 -1.73
C PRO A 54 4.75 7.30 -0.23
N ARG A 55 5.89 7.25 0.45
CA ARG A 55 5.93 7.11 1.91
C ARG A 55 5.20 8.24 2.64
N LEU A 56 5.40 9.47 2.17
CA LEU A 56 4.74 10.67 2.63
C LEU A 56 4.32 11.50 1.42
N SER A 57 3.15 12.11 1.48
CA SER A 57 2.69 13.09 0.50
C SER A 57 2.01 14.22 1.24
N VAL A 58 2.43 15.46 0.97
CA VAL A 58 1.90 16.66 1.62
C VAL A 58 1.59 17.72 0.57
N GLU A 59 0.45 18.35 0.72
CA GLU A 59 0.10 19.57 0.01
C GLU A 59 0.73 20.75 0.74
N VAL A 60 1.74 21.35 0.12
CA VAL A 60 2.40 22.54 0.67
C VAL A 60 1.57 23.75 0.28
N GLN A 61 0.97 24.38 1.28
CA GLN A 61 0.09 25.54 1.11
C GLN A 61 0.81 26.82 1.49
N SER A 62 0.33 27.96 0.96
CA SER A 62 0.80 29.26 1.41
C SER A 62 0.18 29.60 2.76
N PRO A 63 0.96 30.03 3.75
CA PRO A 63 0.43 30.51 5.02
C PRO A 63 -0.04 31.97 4.96
N VAL A 64 0.20 32.68 3.85
CA VAL A 64 -0.14 34.10 3.64
C VAL A 64 -0.77 34.33 2.28
N ALA A 65 -1.61 35.34 2.19
CA ALA A 65 -2.14 35.83 0.92
C ALA A 65 -1.18 36.84 0.29
N GLY A 66 -1.14 36.89 -1.03
CA GLY A 66 -0.32 37.84 -1.79
C GLY A 66 0.01 37.37 -3.19
N THR A 67 0.87 38.07 -3.90
CA THR A 67 1.31 37.70 -5.25
C THR A 67 2.57 36.84 -5.16
N LEU A 68 2.60 35.75 -5.91
CA LEU A 68 3.79 34.87 -6.02
C LEU A 68 4.87 35.58 -6.85
N THR A 69 5.99 35.88 -6.21
CA THR A 69 7.15 36.53 -6.89
C THR A 69 8.15 35.52 -7.43
N ALA A 70 8.22 34.34 -6.84
CA ALA A 70 9.09 33.25 -7.30
C ALA A 70 8.51 31.86 -7.00
N LEU A 71 8.62 30.99 -7.99
CA LEU A 71 8.37 29.53 -7.91
C LEU A 71 9.56 28.85 -8.66
N PRO A 72 10.67 28.61 -7.97
CA PRO A 72 11.93 28.19 -8.60
C PRO A 72 11.95 26.74 -9.07
N LEU A 73 10.91 25.94 -8.76
CA LEU A 73 10.89 24.49 -8.94
C LEU A 73 9.72 24.08 -9.83
N ASP A 74 9.97 23.06 -10.66
CA ASP A 74 8.96 22.44 -11.51
C ASP A 74 8.61 21.02 -11.08
N VAL A 75 7.58 20.44 -11.72
CA VAL A 75 7.16 19.05 -11.51
C VAL A 75 8.30 18.12 -11.91
N GLY A 76 8.63 17.17 -11.04
CA GLY A 76 9.73 16.23 -11.20
C GLY A 76 11.02 16.64 -10.47
N ASP A 77 11.14 17.89 -10.01
CA ASP A 77 12.34 18.37 -9.31
C ASP A 77 12.47 17.70 -7.94
N ARG A 78 13.72 17.37 -7.59
CA ARG A 78 14.09 16.87 -6.27
C ARG A 78 14.46 18.01 -5.36
N VAL A 79 13.92 18.01 -4.16
CA VAL A 79 14.15 19.05 -3.15
C VAL A 79 14.70 18.48 -1.86
N SER A 80 15.57 19.22 -1.19
CA SER A 80 16.01 18.92 0.17
C SER A 80 15.08 19.59 1.20
N LYS A 81 15.06 19.05 2.43
CA LYS A 81 14.34 19.68 3.54
C LYS A 81 14.83 21.13 3.73
N GLY A 82 13.89 22.07 3.86
CA GLY A 82 14.15 23.50 4.04
C GLY A 82 14.44 24.27 2.75
N ALA A 83 14.50 23.61 1.56
CA ALA A 83 14.66 24.28 0.27
C ALA A 83 13.52 25.27 0.05
N LEU A 84 13.81 26.42 -0.60
CA LEU A 84 12.80 27.42 -0.95
C LEU A 84 11.93 26.85 -2.06
N LEU A 85 10.62 26.77 -1.80
CA LEU A 85 9.60 26.33 -2.75
C LEU A 85 8.93 27.52 -3.45
N ALA A 86 8.58 28.54 -2.66
CA ALA A 86 7.87 29.72 -3.18
C ALA A 86 8.21 30.96 -2.36
N ARG A 87 8.10 32.12 -3.02
CA ARG A 87 8.16 33.41 -2.35
C ARG A 87 6.94 34.23 -2.72
N VAL A 88 6.27 34.73 -1.69
CA VAL A 88 5.17 35.69 -1.81
C VAL A 88 5.75 37.10 -1.67
N ASP A 89 5.14 38.11 -2.29
CA ASP A 89 5.56 39.49 -2.15
C ASP A 89 5.47 39.95 -0.69
N ASP A 90 6.62 40.27 -0.12
CA ASP A 90 6.78 40.67 1.28
C ASP A 90 7.03 42.19 1.44
N ALA A 91 6.82 42.99 0.38
CA ALA A 91 7.08 44.42 0.41
C ALA A 91 6.37 45.15 1.56
N PRO A 92 5.09 44.88 1.88
CA PRO A 92 4.41 45.47 3.03
C PRO A 92 5.05 45.06 4.36
N GLN A 93 5.49 43.83 4.47
CA GLN A 93 6.09 43.30 5.70
C GLN A 93 7.51 43.86 5.91
N ARG A 94 8.29 44.06 4.85
CA ARG A 94 9.59 44.74 4.91
C ARG A 94 9.44 46.18 5.42
N ALA A 95 8.40 46.89 4.96
CA ALA A 95 8.08 48.23 5.48
C ALA A 95 7.79 48.21 6.97
N ALA A 96 6.96 47.27 7.44
CA ALA A 96 6.64 47.10 8.87
C ALA A 96 7.88 46.77 9.72
N ILE A 97 8.82 45.97 9.20
CA ILE A 97 10.09 45.69 9.87
C ILE A 97 10.94 46.96 9.98
N SER A 98 11.01 47.74 8.90
CA SER A 98 11.75 49.02 8.90
C SER A 98 11.20 50.02 9.94
N GLU A 99 9.88 50.11 10.05
CA GLU A 99 9.20 50.92 11.07
C GLU A 99 9.53 50.43 12.48
N ALA A 100 9.41 49.13 12.75
CA ALA A 100 9.74 48.55 14.04
C ALA A 100 11.22 48.76 14.39
N GLN A 101 12.14 48.67 13.43
CA GLN A 101 13.56 48.97 13.62
C GLN A 101 13.80 50.45 14.01
N ALA A 102 13.16 51.36 13.29
CA ALA A 102 13.26 52.80 13.60
C ALA A 102 12.76 53.09 15.03
N SER A 103 11.65 52.46 15.41
CA SER A 103 11.08 52.57 16.77
C SER A 103 12.04 52.06 17.86
N VAL A 104 12.75 50.93 17.62
CA VAL A 104 13.80 50.43 18.54
C VAL A 104 14.95 51.42 18.64
N LEU A 105 15.45 51.97 17.53
CA LEU A 105 16.54 52.96 17.52
C LEU A 105 16.12 54.23 18.26
N ALA A 106 14.95 54.77 18.05
CA ALA A 106 14.44 55.93 18.78
C ALA A 106 14.39 55.68 20.28
N GLN A 107 13.86 54.53 20.73
CA GLN A 107 13.80 54.21 22.14
C GLN A 107 15.21 53.99 22.75
N GLN A 108 16.17 53.45 22.00
CA GLN A 108 17.54 53.33 22.44
C GLN A 108 18.18 54.72 22.72
N ALA A 109 17.87 55.72 21.86
CA ALA A 109 18.36 57.09 22.08
C ALA A 109 17.73 57.71 23.35
N VAL A 110 16.43 57.53 23.58
CA VAL A 110 15.74 58.00 24.80
C VAL A 110 16.35 57.34 26.04
N LEU A 111 16.55 56.05 26.05
CA LEU A 111 17.15 55.32 27.16
C LEU A 111 18.62 55.78 27.40
N ALA A 112 19.37 56.01 26.35
CA ALA A 112 20.75 56.52 26.46
C ALA A 112 20.77 57.91 27.10
N GLN A 113 19.79 58.78 26.78
CA GLN A 113 19.65 60.09 27.44
C GLN A 113 19.29 59.91 28.92
N ALA A 114 18.30 59.09 29.26
CA ALA A 114 17.92 58.86 30.67
C ALA A 114 19.10 58.30 31.50
N ARG A 115 19.92 57.42 30.93
CA ARG A 115 21.11 56.87 31.57
C ARG A 115 22.21 57.96 31.79
N ARG A 116 22.39 58.85 30.82
CA ARG A 116 23.33 60.00 30.99
C ARG A 116 22.85 60.94 32.09
N ASP A 117 21.56 61.23 32.16
CA ASP A 117 20.99 62.11 33.19
C ASP A 117 21.10 61.47 34.58
N LEU A 118 20.80 60.18 34.73
CA LEU A 118 21.00 59.45 35.98
C LEU A 118 22.50 59.51 36.43
N ALA A 119 23.43 59.20 35.51
CA ALA A 119 24.85 59.24 35.79
C ALA A 119 25.31 60.65 36.24
N ARG A 120 24.81 61.72 35.59
CA ARG A 120 25.05 63.11 35.96
C ARG A 120 24.53 63.42 37.38
N PHE A 121 23.32 63.04 37.71
CA PHE A 121 22.74 63.26 39.04
C PHE A 121 23.44 62.43 40.12
N GLN A 122 23.93 61.26 39.80
CA GLN A 122 24.77 60.47 40.72
C GLN A 122 26.12 61.15 41.00
N ALA A 123 26.77 61.71 39.96
CA ALA A 123 28.07 62.38 40.07
C ALA A 123 28.00 63.70 40.90
N LEU A 124 26.86 64.41 40.85
CA LEU A 124 26.62 65.65 41.63
C LEU A 124 26.41 65.38 43.12
N GLY A 125 26.27 64.14 43.58
CA GLY A 125 26.25 63.77 44.97
C GLY A 125 25.15 64.49 45.77
N GLU A 126 25.52 65.21 46.85
CA GLU A 126 24.59 65.93 47.76
C GLU A 126 23.97 67.18 47.15
N PHE A 127 24.47 67.68 46.03
CA PHE A 127 23.88 68.85 45.35
C PHE A 127 22.57 68.52 44.59
N VAL A 128 22.12 67.25 44.56
CA VAL A 128 20.85 66.83 43.95
C VAL A 128 20.00 66.10 44.97
N THR A 129 18.70 66.49 45.03
CA THR A 129 17.75 65.88 45.97
C THR A 129 17.59 64.40 45.73
N ARG A 130 17.29 63.60 46.77
CA ARG A 130 16.99 62.16 46.68
C ARG A 130 15.88 61.88 45.72
N GLN A 131 14.82 62.72 45.75
CA GLN A 131 13.68 62.60 44.83
C GLN A 131 14.08 62.64 43.34
N ARG A 132 14.95 63.60 42.93
CA ARG A 132 15.44 63.70 41.55
C ARG A 132 16.27 62.50 41.11
N LYS A 133 17.08 61.92 42.02
CA LYS A 133 17.84 60.71 41.71
C LYS A 133 16.91 59.52 41.49
N GLU A 134 15.86 59.40 42.31
CA GLU A 134 14.87 58.32 42.17
C GLU A 134 14.01 58.49 40.92
N GLU A 135 13.60 59.68 40.57
CA GLU A 135 12.90 59.98 39.31
C GLU A 135 13.75 59.58 38.09
N ALA A 136 15.07 59.91 38.09
CA ALA A 136 15.98 59.54 37.00
C ALA A 136 16.18 58.02 36.93
N ARG A 137 16.24 57.34 38.09
CA ARG A 137 16.33 55.89 38.15
C ARG A 137 15.07 55.22 37.55
N LEU A 138 13.89 55.68 37.95
CA LEU A 138 12.62 55.21 37.41
C LEU A 138 12.52 55.47 35.89
N ALA A 139 13.01 56.62 35.39
CA ALA A 139 13.03 56.92 33.98
C ALA A 139 13.92 55.90 33.17
N VAL A 140 15.06 55.51 33.74
CA VAL A 140 15.92 54.46 33.13
C VAL A 140 15.16 53.13 33.14
N GLU A 141 14.56 52.71 34.24
CA GLU A 141 13.84 51.48 34.37
C GLU A 141 12.65 51.41 33.39
N GLN A 142 11.86 52.46 33.29
CA GLN A 142 10.78 52.62 32.33
C GLN A 142 11.28 52.56 30.89
N GLY A 143 12.39 53.26 30.62
CA GLY A 143 13.02 53.24 29.30
C GLY A 143 13.49 51.81 28.86
N GLU A 144 14.02 51.04 29.82
CA GLU A 144 14.43 49.65 29.59
C GLU A 144 13.26 48.73 29.31
N GLN A 145 12.13 48.88 30.05
CA GLN A 145 10.91 48.12 29.83
C GLN A 145 10.35 48.43 28.43
N GLU A 146 10.26 49.72 28.06
CA GLU A 146 9.80 50.12 26.74
C GLU A 146 10.70 49.61 25.61
N LEU A 147 12.02 49.65 25.80
CA LEU A 147 12.94 49.08 24.81
C LEU A 147 12.71 47.59 24.64
N ARG A 148 12.49 46.81 25.71
CA ARG A 148 12.16 45.39 25.63
C ARG A 148 10.89 45.19 24.81
N ARG A 149 9.84 45.98 25.05
CA ARG A 149 8.58 45.91 24.31
C ARG A 149 8.78 46.18 22.81
N ARG A 150 9.55 47.21 22.43
CA ARG A 150 9.84 47.56 21.04
C ARG A 150 10.65 46.46 20.33
N ARG A 151 11.64 45.87 21.02
CA ARG A 151 12.40 44.73 20.49
C ARG A 151 11.53 43.50 20.26
N ALA A 152 10.62 43.19 21.16
CA ALA A 152 9.66 42.11 20.98
C ALA A 152 8.78 42.32 19.72
N ALA A 153 8.30 43.55 19.51
CA ALA A 153 7.54 43.89 18.30
C ALA A 153 8.36 43.71 17.01
N LEU A 154 9.63 44.08 17.02
CA LEU A 154 10.54 43.85 15.88
C LEU A 154 10.74 42.36 15.61
N VAL A 155 10.93 41.54 16.65
CA VAL A 155 11.03 40.09 16.51
C VAL A 155 9.76 39.53 15.89
N GLN A 156 8.59 39.91 16.39
CA GLN A 156 7.31 39.51 15.84
C GLN A 156 7.17 39.86 14.34
N ALA A 157 7.56 41.08 13.95
CA ALA A 157 7.51 41.51 12.55
C ALA A 157 8.41 40.63 11.65
N ARG A 158 9.58 40.22 12.12
CA ARG A 158 10.50 39.33 11.41
C ARG A 158 9.96 37.91 11.28
N GLU A 159 9.34 37.36 12.33
CA GLU A 159 8.70 36.05 12.31
C GLU A 159 7.54 36.03 11.29
N VAL A 160 6.77 37.09 11.19
CA VAL A 160 5.74 37.22 10.15
C VAL A 160 6.37 37.21 8.75
N GLN A 161 7.49 37.90 8.54
CA GLN A 161 8.19 37.91 7.25
C GLN A 161 8.62 36.49 6.80
N GLN A 162 9.06 35.63 7.71
CA GLN A 162 9.47 34.27 7.38
C GLN A 162 8.35 33.45 6.72
N ARG A 163 7.08 33.78 6.98
CA ARG A 163 5.92 33.12 6.37
C ARG A 163 5.74 33.44 4.88
N TYR A 164 6.40 34.48 4.37
CA TYR A 164 6.40 34.83 2.95
C TYR A 164 7.37 33.95 2.13
N GLU A 165 8.23 33.19 2.77
CA GLU A 165 9.05 32.17 2.16
C GLU A 165 8.53 30.78 2.54
N VAL A 166 7.94 30.10 1.56
CA VAL A 166 7.45 28.73 1.75
C VAL A 166 8.58 27.76 1.47
N ARG A 167 8.86 26.89 2.43
CA ARG A 167 10.00 25.94 2.40
C ARG A 167 9.52 24.50 2.51
N ALA A 168 10.32 23.57 1.93
CA ALA A 168 10.04 22.14 1.95
C ALA A 168 10.09 21.57 3.39
N PRO A 169 9.01 20.90 3.85
CA PRO A 169 8.98 20.30 5.19
C PRO A 169 9.89 19.06 5.31
N PHE A 170 10.13 18.36 4.22
CA PHE A 170 11.01 17.19 4.12
C PHE A 170 11.66 17.14 2.72
N ALA A 171 12.64 16.26 2.54
CA ALA A 171 13.25 16.01 1.23
C ALA A 171 12.34 15.11 0.39
N GLY A 172 12.13 15.44 -0.88
CA GLY A 172 11.23 14.69 -1.77
C GLY A 172 11.25 15.17 -3.20
N VAL A 173 10.22 14.81 -3.95
CA VAL A 173 10.01 15.17 -5.35
C VAL A 173 8.73 15.97 -5.48
N ILE A 174 8.74 17.00 -6.30
CA ILE A 174 7.54 17.78 -6.64
C ILE A 174 6.67 16.94 -7.58
N MET A 175 5.48 16.58 -7.13
CA MET A 175 4.53 15.80 -7.92
C MET A 175 3.60 16.69 -8.75
N GLU A 176 3.21 17.83 -8.19
CA GLU A 176 2.30 18.76 -8.84
C GLU A 176 2.61 20.20 -8.42
N ARG A 177 2.34 21.14 -9.33
CA ARG A 177 2.44 22.60 -9.13
C ARG A 177 1.21 23.26 -9.74
N PRO A 178 0.12 23.43 -8.95
CA PRO A 178 -1.16 23.95 -9.46
C PRO A 178 -1.21 25.48 -9.59
N VAL A 179 -0.12 26.19 -9.36
CA VAL A 179 -0.02 27.65 -9.40
C VAL A 179 1.12 28.13 -10.29
N ASP A 180 1.03 29.38 -10.77
CA ASP A 180 2.03 29.98 -11.65
C ASP A 180 2.69 31.22 -11.01
N PRO A 181 3.93 31.56 -11.40
CA PRO A 181 4.57 32.81 -11.00
C PRO A 181 3.72 34.03 -11.42
N GLY A 182 3.62 35.03 -10.54
CA GLY A 182 2.80 36.21 -10.76
C GLY A 182 1.33 36.06 -10.38
N GLN A 183 0.88 34.86 -10.05
CA GLN A 183 -0.50 34.64 -9.58
C GLN A 183 -0.69 35.23 -8.18
N THR A 184 -1.88 35.84 -7.96
CA THR A 184 -2.33 36.24 -6.63
C THR A 184 -3.00 35.05 -5.95
N ILE A 185 -2.55 34.72 -4.74
CA ILE A 185 -3.00 33.56 -3.95
C ILE A 185 -3.63 34.00 -2.64
N LEU A 186 -4.47 33.13 -2.10
CA LEU A 186 -5.00 33.23 -0.75
C LEU A 186 -4.13 32.42 0.23
N GLY A 187 -4.20 32.73 1.53
CA GLY A 187 -3.72 31.80 2.56
C GLY A 187 -4.47 30.48 2.39
N THR A 188 -3.81 29.34 2.46
CA THR A 188 -4.37 28.00 2.17
C THR A 188 -4.37 27.56 0.70
N THR A 189 -3.92 28.40 -0.25
CA THR A 189 -3.74 27.94 -1.64
C THR A 189 -2.61 26.89 -1.69
N VAL A 190 -2.89 25.75 -2.30
CA VAL A 190 -1.88 24.69 -2.54
C VAL A 190 -0.90 25.18 -3.60
N LEU A 191 0.38 25.24 -3.25
CA LEU A 191 1.46 25.66 -4.12
C LEU A 191 2.14 24.48 -4.81
N TYR A 192 2.38 23.42 -4.03
CA TYR A 192 3.04 22.19 -4.48
C TYR A 192 2.46 20.98 -3.79
N ARG A 193 2.45 19.84 -4.50
CA ARG A 193 2.32 18.53 -3.88
C ARG A 193 3.69 17.89 -3.81
N LEU A 194 4.23 17.73 -2.60
CA LEU A 194 5.54 17.16 -2.33
C LEU A 194 5.40 15.72 -1.86
N ALA A 195 6.16 14.79 -2.44
CA ALA A 195 6.15 13.38 -2.08
C ALA A 195 7.54 12.84 -1.75
N ASP A 196 7.63 12.02 -0.72
CA ASP A 196 8.83 11.24 -0.39
C ASP A 196 8.78 9.89 -1.10
N LEU A 197 9.59 9.74 -2.14
CA LEU A 197 9.73 8.52 -2.94
C LEU A 197 10.94 7.67 -2.52
N SER A 198 11.63 7.98 -1.42
CA SER A 198 12.81 7.24 -0.97
C SER A 198 12.53 5.80 -0.56
N ALA A 199 11.30 5.52 -0.11
CA ALA A 199 10.84 4.19 0.27
C ALA A 199 9.33 4.07 -0.07
N PRO A 200 8.98 3.92 -1.35
CA PRO A 200 7.58 3.81 -1.76
C PRO A 200 6.96 2.54 -1.18
N GLN A 201 5.67 2.62 -0.89
CA GLN A 201 4.88 1.50 -0.41
C GLN A 201 3.88 1.09 -1.48
N VAL A 202 3.45 -0.16 -1.45
CA VAL A 202 2.35 -0.62 -2.27
C VAL A 202 1.12 -0.77 -1.38
N ALA A 203 0.07 -0.01 -1.68
CA ALA A 203 -1.22 -0.12 -1.01
C ALA A 203 -2.13 -1.02 -1.83
N ALA A 204 -2.70 -2.05 -1.22
CA ALA A 204 -3.62 -2.98 -1.84
C ALA A 204 -4.90 -3.08 -1.00
N ASP A 205 -6.04 -3.03 -1.68
CA ASP A 205 -7.34 -3.22 -1.05
C ASP A 205 -7.70 -4.71 -1.07
N VAL A 206 -7.91 -5.27 0.11
CA VAL A 206 -8.21 -6.69 0.30
C VAL A 206 -9.60 -6.84 0.90
N ASP A 207 -10.43 -7.66 0.26
CA ASP A 207 -11.75 -7.99 0.78
C ASP A 207 -11.68 -8.47 2.23
N GLU A 208 -12.64 -8.04 3.07
CA GLU A 208 -12.65 -8.33 4.51
C GLU A 208 -12.60 -9.83 4.81
N THR A 209 -13.26 -10.66 3.96
CA THR A 209 -13.29 -12.12 4.11
C THR A 209 -11.89 -12.72 4.15
N TYR A 210 -10.97 -12.20 3.34
CA TYR A 210 -9.59 -12.67 3.26
C TYR A 210 -8.63 -11.89 4.18
N ALA A 211 -8.93 -10.62 4.42
CA ALA A 211 -8.09 -9.72 5.20
C ALA A 211 -7.98 -10.09 6.69
N VAL A 212 -8.94 -10.86 7.22
CA VAL A 212 -8.94 -11.36 8.63
C VAL A 212 -7.67 -12.14 8.94
N ASN A 213 -7.14 -12.89 7.96
CA ASN A 213 -5.96 -13.74 8.14
C ASN A 213 -4.63 -13.00 7.90
N LEU A 214 -4.67 -11.76 7.42
CA LEU A 214 -3.48 -10.97 7.13
C LEU A 214 -2.98 -10.25 8.37
N LYS A 215 -1.66 -10.28 8.58
CA LYS A 215 -0.98 -9.63 9.71
C LYS A 215 0.27 -8.91 9.23
N ALA A 216 0.66 -7.88 9.96
CA ALA A 216 1.96 -7.25 9.75
C ALA A 216 3.09 -8.29 9.90
N GLY A 217 4.12 -8.20 9.05
CA GLY A 217 5.18 -9.19 8.91
C GLY A 217 4.89 -10.28 7.87
N GLY A 218 3.65 -10.39 7.37
CA GLY A 218 3.27 -11.34 6.32
C GLY A 218 4.07 -11.12 5.03
N GLU A 219 4.29 -12.19 4.28
CA GLU A 219 5.04 -12.16 3.01
C GLU A 219 4.12 -11.87 1.83
N ALA A 220 4.68 -11.23 0.81
CA ALA A 220 4.01 -10.98 -0.46
C ALA A 220 5.02 -11.00 -1.60
N LEU A 221 4.53 -11.21 -2.81
CA LEU A 221 5.27 -11.09 -4.05
C LEU A 221 4.58 -10.06 -4.94
N ILE A 222 5.34 -9.09 -5.42
CA ILE A 222 4.84 -8.01 -6.27
C ILE A 222 5.36 -8.21 -7.69
N SER A 223 4.44 -8.27 -8.64
CA SER A 223 4.78 -8.30 -10.07
C SER A 223 4.74 -6.88 -10.62
N VAL A 224 5.92 -6.37 -10.97
CA VAL A 224 6.07 -5.04 -11.55
C VAL A 224 6.07 -5.17 -13.08
N PRO A 225 5.26 -4.41 -13.81
CA PRO A 225 5.28 -4.40 -15.27
C PRO A 225 6.69 -4.13 -15.79
N GLY A 226 7.13 -4.92 -16.77
CA GLY A 226 8.48 -4.81 -17.34
C GLY A 226 9.59 -5.56 -16.58
N ARG A 227 9.35 -6.07 -15.38
CA ARG A 227 10.29 -6.92 -14.66
C ARG A 227 9.95 -8.40 -14.84
N ALA A 228 10.96 -9.24 -15.17
CA ALA A 228 10.76 -10.67 -15.44
C ALA A 228 10.48 -11.50 -14.17
N ARG A 229 10.88 -10.99 -12.99
CA ARG A 229 10.72 -11.70 -11.71
C ARG A 229 9.92 -10.87 -10.74
N PRO A 230 8.99 -11.51 -9.99
CA PRO A 230 8.31 -10.86 -8.89
C PRO A 230 9.31 -10.39 -7.83
N VAL A 231 9.02 -9.25 -7.22
CA VAL A 231 9.82 -8.64 -6.17
C VAL A 231 9.25 -9.04 -4.81
N PRO A 232 10.08 -9.53 -3.87
CA PRO A 232 9.61 -9.86 -2.54
C PRO A 232 9.23 -8.60 -1.76
N ALA A 233 8.13 -8.69 -1.03
CA ALA A 233 7.58 -7.63 -0.20
C ALA A 233 7.07 -8.15 1.13
N ARG A 234 6.88 -7.27 2.09
CA ARG A 234 6.33 -7.60 3.40
C ARG A 234 5.17 -6.68 3.75
N ILE A 235 4.16 -7.22 4.38
CA ILE A 235 3.05 -6.45 4.94
C ILE A 235 3.60 -5.65 6.13
N VAL A 236 3.55 -4.32 6.04
CA VAL A 236 3.95 -3.41 7.13
C VAL A 236 2.76 -2.89 7.92
N PHE A 237 1.60 -2.86 7.30
CA PHE A 237 0.38 -2.36 7.94
C PHE A 237 -0.85 -3.03 7.33
N VAL A 238 -1.81 -3.34 8.18
CA VAL A 238 -3.16 -3.77 7.81
C VAL A 238 -4.13 -2.82 8.49
N GLU A 239 -4.95 -2.13 7.70
CA GLU A 239 -5.93 -1.17 8.22
C GLU A 239 -6.84 -1.86 9.26
N PRO A 240 -6.99 -1.32 10.48
CA PRO A 240 -7.84 -1.93 11.51
C PRO A 240 -9.33 -1.82 11.21
N ARG A 241 -9.71 -0.94 10.29
CA ARG A 241 -11.08 -0.65 9.89
C ARG A 241 -11.37 -1.19 8.50
N VAL A 242 -12.59 -1.71 8.30
CA VAL A 242 -13.14 -2.04 6.99
C VAL A 242 -13.76 -0.77 6.39
N ASP A 243 -13.47 -0.48 5.15
CA ASP A 243 -14.18 0.55 4.39
C ASP A 243 -15.60 0.04 4.08
N ARG A 244 -16.62 0.73 4.59
CA ARG A 244 -18.01 0.31 4.45
C ARG A 244 -18.56 0.42 3.02
N LEU A 245 -17.91 1.20 2.16
CA LEU A 245 -18.35 1.37 0.76
C LEU A 245 -17.83 0.23 -0.11
N THR A 246 -16.62 -0.23 0.14
CA THR A 246 -15.94 -1.24 -0.68
C THR A 246 -15.91 -2.63 -0.03
N GLY A 247 -16.17 -2.74 1.28
CA GLY A 247 -15.99 -3.98 2.03
C GLY A 247 -14.52 -4.41 2.15
N ALA A 248 -13.58 -3.53 1.83
CA ALA A 248 -12.16 -3.84 1.80
C ALA A 248 -11.39 -3.26 3.00
N ARG A 249 -10.22 -3.83 3.25
CA ARG A 249 -9.20 -3.32 4.18
C ARG A 249 -7.93 -3.00 3.41
N GLU A 250 -7.41 -1.81 3.61
CA GLU A 250 -6.12 -1.43 3.03
C GLU A 250 -4.98 -2.21 3.69
N VAL A 251 -4.15 -2.82 2.87
CA VAL A 251 -2.91 -3.50 3.28
C VAL A 251 -1.75 -2.76 2.63
N ARG A 252 -0.79 -2.29 3.44
CA ARG A 252 0.43 -1.64 2.94
C ARG A 252 1.61 -2.58 3.02
N LEU A 253 2.35 -2.62 1.93
CA LEU A 253 3.52 -3.46 1.77
C LEU A 253 4.77 -2.59 1.59
N SER A 254 5.84 -2.96 2.26
CA SER A 254 7.18 -2.48 1.94
C SER A 254 7.84 -3.44 0.95
N VAL A 255 8.57 -2.88 0.01
CA VAL A 255 9.30 -3.65 -1.01
C VAL A 255 10.76 -3.74 -0.58
N ALA A 256 11.36 -4.91 -0.72
CA ALA A 256 12.74 -5.15 -0.31
C ALA A 256 13.75 -4.52 -1.29
N ASP A 257 13.42 -4.51 -2.58
CA ASP A 257 14.27 -3.97 -3.63
C ASP A 257 13.93 -2.50 -3.90
N SER A 258 14.88 -1.77 -4.49
CA SER A 258 14.65 -0.41 -4.94
C SER A 258 13.52 -0.34 -5.98
N MET A 259 12.64 0.64 -5.79
CA MET A 259 11.51 0.96 -6.68
C MET A 259 11.70 2.34 -7.34
N ASP A 260 12.95 2.84 -7.44
CA ASP A 260 13.27 4.18 -7.94
C ASP A 260 12.82 4.42 -9.39
N ASP A 261 12.70 3.34 -10.17
CA ASP A 261 12.22 3.33 -11.56
C ASP A 261 10.69 3.17 -11.68
N VAL A 262 9.99 2.99 -10.56
CA VAL A 262 8.55 2.73 -10.55
C VAL A 262 7.80 4.01 -10.16
N PRO A 263 7.00 4.59 -11.07
CA PRO A 263 6.28 5.82 -10.77
C PRO A 263 5.20 5.60 -9.69
N ALA A 264 5.02 6.59 -8.83
CA ALA A 264 3.89 6.63 -7.91
C ALA A 264 2.58 6.65 -8.70
N GLY A 265 1.57 5.93 -8.20
CA GLY A 265 0.28 5.75 -8.88
C GLY A 265 0.23 4.56 -9.83
N LEU A 266 1.36 3.88 -10.11
CA LEU A 266 1.34 2.68 -10.94
C LEU A 266 0.59 1.55 -10.25
N THR A 267 -0.28 0.87 -10.99
CA THR A 267 -0.97 -0.34 -10.52
C THR A 267 -0.10 -1.57 -10.75
N LEU A 268 0.03 -2.39 -9.72
CA LEU A 268 0.85 -3.59 -9.67
C LEU A 268 -0.01 -4.80 -9.29
N SER A 269 0.38 -6.00 -9.71
CA SER A 269 -0.22 -7.23 -9.20
C SER A 269 0.54 -7.70 -7.95
N VAL A 270 -0.20 -7.92 -6.87
CA VAL A 270 0.31 -8.33 -5.56
C VAL A 270 -0.22 -9.70 -5.21
N ASN A 271 0.67 -10.66 -4.93
CA ASN A 271 0.31 -11.98 -4.42
C ASN A 271 0.65 -12.04 -2.92
N LEU A 272 -0.38 -11.89 -2.08
CA LEU A 272 -0.26 -11.98 -0.62
C LEU A 272 -0.18 -13.44 -0.18
N VAL A 273 0.78 -13.81 0.64
CA VAL A 273 0.85 -15.15 1.24
C VAL A 273 -0.06 -15.16 2.49
N VAL A 274 -1.16 -15.91 2.40
CA VAL A 274 -2.18 -15.96 3.47
C VAL A 274 -1.92 -17.11 4.43
N ALA A 275 -1.49 -18.27 3.91
CA ALA A 275 -1.15 -19.42 4.74
C ALA A 275 -0.07 -20.27 4.06
N ARG A 276 0.75 -20.93 4.89
CA ARG A 276 1.67 -21.99 4.48
C ARG A 276 1.32 -23.25 5.25
N GLU A 277 1.04 -24.31 4.54
CA GLU A 277 0.75 -25.63 5.09
C GLU A 277 1.88 -26.57 4.64
N PRO A 278 2.75 -27.00 5.55
CA PRO A 278 3.93 -27.77 5.16
C PRO A 278 3.59 -29.18 4.65
N ASP A 279 2.42 -29.71 5.00
CA ASP A 279 2.00 -31.08 4.75
C ASP A 279 0.52 -31.13 4.31
N ALA A 280 0.25 -30.54 3.14
CA ALA A 280 -1.10 -30.41 2.60
C ALA A 280 -1.35 -31.34 1.42
N ILE A 281 -2.60 -31.77 1.27
CA ILE A 281 -3.09 -32.42 0.04
C ILE A 281 -3.72 -31.34 -0.84
N SER A 282 -3.11 -31.08 -1.98
CA SER A 282 -3.61 -30.09 -2.95
C SER A 282 -4.08 -30.77 -4.22
N ILE A 283 -5.27 -30.38 -4.70
CA ILE A 283 -5.84 -30.90 -5.96
C ILE A 283 -6.30 -29.71 -6.85
N PRO A 284 -6.32 -29.89 -8.17
CA PRO A 284 -6.94 -28.90 -9.05
C PRO A 284 -8.43 -28.73 -8.73
N ARG A 285 -8.92 -27.49 -8.73
CA ARG A 285 -10.33 -27.17 -8.49
C ARG A 285 -11.23 -27.83 -9.54
N SER A 286 -10.73 -28.01 -10.77
CA SER A 286 -11.42 -28.71 -11.85
C SER A 286 -11.72 -30.19 -11.57
N ALA A 287 -11.00 -30.82 -10.65
CA ALA A 287 -11.21 -32.22 -10.26
C ALA A 287 -12.36 -32.41 -9.25
N ILE A 288 -13.00 -31.32 -8.80
CA ILE A 288 -14.08 -31.34 -7.80
C ILE A 288 -15.43 -31.23 -8.48
N LEU A 289 -16.32 -32.18 -8.18
CA LEU A 289 -17.71 -32.14 -8.53
C LEU A 289 -18.52 -31.36 -7.49
N GLN A 290 -19.43 -30.51 -7.91
CA GLN A 290 -20.33 -29.73 -7.05
C GLN A 290 -19.61 -28.96 -5.92
N PRO A 291 -18.64 -28.08 -6.24
CA PRO A 291 -17.82 -27.41 -5.24
C PRO A 291 -18.64 -26.56 -4.25
N ASP A 292 -19.78 -26.02 -4.66
CA ASP A 292 -20.64 -25.14 -3.87
C ASP A 292 -21.74 -25.89 -3.07
N GLY A 293 -21.80 -27.24 -3.17
CA GLY A 293 -22.82 -28.07 -2.52
C GLY A 293 -22.24 -29.21 -1.69
N ASP A 294 -22.32 -30.42 -2.22
CA ASP A 294 -21.68 -31.62 -1.64
C ASP A 294 -20.43 -31.97 -2.45
N PRO A 295 -19.29 -31.43 -2.09
CA PRO A 295 -18.07 -31.57 -2.91
C PRO A 295 -17.58 -33.01 -2.90
N ARG A 296 -17.41 -33.53 -4.12
CA ARG A 296 -16.95 -34.91 -4.36
C ARG A 296 -15.83 -34.95 -5.37
N VAL A 297 -15.01 -35.98 -5.28
CA VAL A 297 -14.00 -36.32 -6.31
C VAL A 297 -14.23 -37.76 -6.77
N ARG A 298 -13.78 -38.07 -7.99
CA ARG A 298 -13.81 -39.45 -8.51
C ARG A 298 -12.45 -40.09 -8.25
N VAL A 299 -12.45 -41.12 -7.41
CA VAL A 299 -11.28 -41.90 -7.03
C VAL A 299 -11.21 -43.15 -7.90
N VAL A 300 -10.03 -43.49 -8.40
CA VAL A 300 -9.81 -44.73 -9.16
C VAL A 300 -9.17 -45.75 -8.25
N GLY A 301 -9.83 -46.87 -8.06
CA GLY A 301 -9.37 -48.00 -7.28
C GLY A 301 -8.18 -48.75 -7.96
N ALA A 302 -7.56 -49.64 -7.22
CA ALA A 302 -6.48 -50.46 -7.75
C ALA A 302 -6.91 -51.39 -8.89
N ASP A 303 -8.22 -51.72 -8.94
CA ASP A 303 -8.87 -52.51 -9.99
C ASP A 303 -9.30 -51.70 -11.21
N GLY A 304 -9.06 -50.39 -11.20
CA GLY A 304 -9.47 -49.44 -12.22
C GLY A 304 -10.92 -49.03 -12.16
N GLU A 305 -11.66 -49.35 -11.09
CA GLU A 305 -13.05 -48.92 -10.90
C GLU A 305 -13.12 -47.52 -10.35
N VAL A 306 -14.00 -46.71 -10.91
CA VAL A 306 -14.24 -45.31 -10.49
C VAL A 306 -15.32 -45.26 -9.42
N SER A 307 -15.01 -44.67 -8.28
CA SER A 307 -15.95 -44.41 -7.17
C SER A 307 -15.99 -42.92 -6.83
N GLU A 308 -17.13 -42.46 -6.32
CA GLU A 308 -17.26 -41.09 -5.79
C GLU A 308 -16.92 -41.07 -4.31
N ARG A 309 -16.19 -40.00 -3.91
CA ARG A 309 -15.83 -39.76 -2.52
C ARG A 309 -16.08 -38.33 -2.13
N SER A 310 -16.84 -38.10 -1.07
CA SER A 310 -17.05 -36.77 -0.51
C SER A 310 -15.76 -36.27 0.12
N ILE A 311 -15.47 -34.99 -0.11
CA ILE A 311 -14.28 -34.32 0.42
C ILE A 311 -14.68 -33.04 1.16
N ARG A 312 -13.79 -32.58 2.03
CA ARG A 312 -13.84 -31.22 2.53
C ARG A 312 -12.57 -30.50 2.10
N PHE A 313 -12.71 -29.29 1.61
CA PHE A 313 -11.57 -28.47 1.18
C PHE A 313 -11.75 -27.05 1.68
N VAL A 314 -10.67 -26.31 1.73
CA VAL A 314 -10.68 -24.87 2.01
C VAL A 314 -11.04 -24.16 0.71
N ASP A 315 -12.22 -23.52 0.69
CA ASP A 315 -12.62 -22.73 -0.47
C ASP A 315 -11.73 -21.48 -0.56
N TRP A 316 -11.02 -21.38 -1.68
CA TRP A 316 -10.04 -20.33 -1.93
C TRP A 316 -10.03 -19.99 -3.43
N PRO A 317 -9.94 -18.71 -3.84
CA PRO A 317 -9.95 -18.31 -5.23
C PRO A 317 -8.60 -18.62 -5.92
N ALA A 318 -8.28 -19.92 -6.05
CA ALA A 318 -7.09 -20.41 -6.71
C ALA A 318 -7.41 -21.60 -7.62
N GLN A 319 -6.53 -21.90 -8.57
CA GLN A 319 -6.65 -23.07 -9.45
C GLN A 319 -6.50 -24.41 -8.70
N THR A 320 -5.73 -24.39 -7.59
CA THR A 320 -5.56 -25.56 -6.72
C THR A 320 -6.11 -25.25 -5.34
N VAL A 321 -6.80 -26.22 -4.74
CA VAL A 321 -7.39 -26.11 -3.40
C VAL A 321 -6.80 -27.16 -2.47
N THR A 322 -6.74 -26.83 -1.16
CA THR A 322 -6.26 -27.72 -0.12
C THR A 322 -7.42 -28.56 0.42
N VAL A 323 -7.30 -29.88 0.32
CA VAL A 323 -8.27 -30.84 0.88
C VAL A 323 -7.90 -31.12 2.34
N THR A 324 -8.91 -30.93 3.21
CA THR A 324 -8.75 -31.16 4.66
C THR A 324 -9.23 -32.55 5.11
N GLN A 325 -10.20 -33.13 4.40
CA GLN A 325 -10.76 -34.45 4.70
C GLN A 325 -11.19 -35.18 3.43
N GLY A 326 -11.14 -36.51 3.46
CA GLY A 326 -11.67 -37.36 2.38
C GLY A 326 -10.63 -37.96 1.46
N LEU A 327 -9.38 -37.46 1.43
CA LEU A 327 -8.31 -38.04 0.61
C LEU A 327 -7.12 -38.46 1.47
N GLU A 328 -6.43 -39.50 1.03
CA GLU A 328 -5.21 -40.03 1.64
C GLU A 328 -4.09 -40.08 0.61
N PRO A 329 -2.82 -39.92 1.02
CA PRO A 329 -1.67 -40.07 0.13
C PRO A 329 -1.65 -41.45 -0.55
N GLY A 330 -1.32 -41.47 -1.83
CA GLY A 330 -1.32 -42.67 -2.65
C GLY A 330 -2.62 -42.95 -3.40
N MET A 331 -3.73 -42.31 -3.03
CA MET A 331 -4.95 -42.38 -3.83
C MET A 331 -4.79 -41.74 -5.20
N ARG A 332 -5.54 -42.21 -6.18
CA ARG A 332 -5.59 -41.63 -7.53
C ARG A 332 -6.97 -41.04 -7.76
N ILE A 333 -7.03 -39.79 -8.21
CA ILE A 333 -8.29 -39.13 -8.60
C ILE A 333 -8.27 -38.84 -10.11
N LEU A 334 -9.43 -38.71 -10.70
CA LEU A 334 -9.53 -38.23 -12.07
C LEU A 334 -9.17 -36.74 -12.15
N ALA A 335 -8.37 -36.36 -13.14
CA ALA A 335 -8.07 -34.95 -13.41
C ALA A 335 -9.30 -34.20 -13.94
N ASP A 336 -10.10 -34.88 -14.76
CA ASP A 336 -11.43 -34.46 -15.22
C ASP A 336 -12.47 -35.45 -14.69
N PRO A 337 -13.29 -35.04 -13.73
CA PRO A 337 -14.28 -35.94 -13.15
C PRO A 337 -15.40 -36.36 -14.15
N GLU A 338 -15.61 -35.62 -15.23
CA GLU A 338 -16.62 -35.98 -16.24
C GLU A 338 -16.12 -37.05 -17.22
N ALA A 339 -14.84 -37.34 -17.25
CA ALA A 339 -14.25 -38.31 -18.19
C ALA A 339 -14.76 -39.74 -18.00
N ALA A 340 -15.19 -40.14 -16.77
CA ALA A 340 -15.76 -41.48 -16.50
C ALA A 340 -16.78 -41.43 -15.35
N ALA A 341 -17.92 -42.12 -15.52
CA ALA A 341 -18.97 -42.20 -14.49
C ALA A 341 -18.60 -43.16 -13.35
N PRO A 342 -19.26 -43.05 -12.17
CA PRO A 342 -19.11 -44.01 -11.09
C PRO A 342 -19.42 -45.43 -11.54
N GLY A 343 -18.67 -46.43 -11.10
CA GLY A 343 -18.80 -47.81 -11.50
C GLY A 343 -18.15 -48.15 -12.86
N ALA A 344 -17.70 -47.16 -13.61
CA ALA A 344 -16.97 -47.41 -14.87
C ALA A 344 -15.54 -47.91 -14.59
N ARG A 345 -15.06 -48.87 -15.44
CA ARG A 345 -13.67 -49.27 -15.43
C ARG A 345 -12.86 -48.42 -16.42
N VAL A 346 -11.77 -47.85 -15.93
CA VAL A 346 -10.90 -46.96 -16.67
C VAL A 346 -9.48 -47.56 -16.80
N ARG A 347 -8.79 -47.19 -17.87
CA ARG A 347 -7.37 -47.49 -18.03
C ARG A 347 -6.59 -46.24 -17.66
N LEU A 348 -5.59 -46.38 -16.78
CA LEU A 348 -4.73 -45.28 -16.38
C LEU A 348 -3.86 -44.87 -17.57
N ARG A 349 -3.81 -43.58 -17.82
CA ARG A 349 -2.84 -42.94 -18.68
C ARG A 349 -1.87 -42.21 -17.76
N ASP A 350 -0.67 -42.72 -17.61
CA ASP A 350 0.41 -42.07 -16.85
C ASP A 350 0.88 -40.82 -17.55
#